data_4a2ad959ff6cba8e6d11bf2b3c10ab9e
#
_entry.id   4a2ad959ff6cba8e6d11bf2b3c10ab9e
#
_cell.length_a   1.000
_cell.length_b   1.000
_cell.length_c   1.000
_cell.angle_alpha   90.00
_cell.angle_beta   90.00
_cell.angle_gamma   90.00
#
_symmetry.space_group_name_H-M   'P 1'
#
loop_
_entity.id
_entity.type
_entity.pdbx_description
1 polymer ?
#
loop_
_entity_poly.entity_id
_entity_poly.type
_entity_poly.pdbx_seq_one_letter_code
_entity_poly.pdbx_strand_id
1 'polypeptide(L)'
;ELATRRKLPVVAVITSGGAGIQDGVLSLMQMAKTSFALNGLDREKLPFIAVMANPTTGQVYSSFANLADVILAEPGALLGLAPSRVQPSEVHTESSQGPMTSGVSSSEAHLVHGMIDRVVDREHLKELLSVLLGLMTPRQPPAAGEAEGENPPSRVGDETGGEQLEELWPPAWETVQLARHSQRPTSVDFIRRSLSNFAELHGDRLYG
;
A
#
# COMPACT_ATOMS: atom_id res chain seq x y z
N GLU A 1 2.44 -13.15 17.47
CA GLU A 1 2.01 -13.28 18.88
C GLU A 1 2.51 -12.13 19.77
N LEU A 2 3.84 -11.78 19.78
CA LEU A 2 4.35 -10.68 20.61
C LEU A 2 3.74 -9.33 20.21
N ALA A 3 3.68 -9.02 18.91
CA ALA A 3 3.08 -7.81 18.37
C ALA A 3 1.59 -7.71 18.75
N THR A 4 0.85 -8.80 18.59
CA THR A 4 -0.56 -8.89 18.98
C THR A 4 -0.77 -8.59 20.45
N ARG A 5 0.06 -9.18 21.34
CA ARG A 5 -0.02 -8.93 22.79
C ARG A 5 0.31 -7.48 23.16
N ARG A 6 1.27 -6.87 22.46
CA ARG A 6 1.74 -5.51 22.73
C ARG A 6 0.98 -4.43 21.94
N LYS A 7 0.03 -4.85 21.08
CA LYS A 7 -0.73 -3.96 20.19
C LYS A 7 0.19 -3.11 19.30
N LEU A 8 1.20 -3.75 18.72
CA LEU A 8 2.18 -3.08 17.86
C LEU A 8 1.98 -3.47 16.40
N PRO A 9 2.20 -2.55 15.44
CA PRO A 9 2.29 -2.88 14.03
C PRO A 9 3.50 -3.76 13.77
N VAL A 10 3.48 -4.50 12.65
CA VAL A 10 4.59 -5.35 12.23
C VAL A 10 5.13 -4.86 10.88
N VAL A 11 6.44 -4.71 10.81
CA VAL A 11 7.16 -4.50 9.54
C VAL A 11 8.08 -5.69 9.34
N ALA A 12 7.93 -6.38 8.20
CA ALA A 12 8.80 -7.50 7.83
C ALA A 12 9.64 -7.11 6.61
N VAL A 13 10.96 -7.12 6.76
CA VAL A 13 11.90 -7.07 5.63
C VAL A 13 12.18 -8.49 5.21
N ILE A 14 11.83 -8.83 3.97
CA ILE A 14 11.75 -10.21 3.49
C ILE A 14 12.76 -10.40 2.36
N THR A 15 13.63 -11.40 2.51
CA THR A 15 14.48 -11.91 1.43
C THR A 15 14.53 -13.43 1.54
N SER A 16 14.20 -14.12 0.47
CA SER A 16 14.17 -15.59 0.44
C SER A 16 14.23 -16.13 -0.99
N GLY A 17 15.09 -17.10 -1.22
CA GLY A 17 15.13 -17.87 -2.46
C GLY A 17 14.13 -19.04 -2.51
N GLY A 18 13.23 -19.14 -1.55
CA GLY A 18 12.31 -20.27 -1.37
C GLY A 18 12.85 -21.33 -0.40
N ALA A 19 12.04 -22.35 -0.13
CA ALA A 19 12.42 -23.47 0.73
C ALA A 19 13.18 -24.54 -0.03
N GLY A 20 14.11 -25.22 0.65
CA GLY A 20 14.81 -26.38 0.10
C GLY A 20 13.90 -27.61 0.00
N ILE A 21 14.08 -28.41 -1.05
CA ILE A 21 13.33 -29.68 -1.23
C ILE A 21 13.56 -30.62 -0.04
N GLN A 22 14.76 -30.57 0.54
CA GLN A 22 15.14 -31.37 1.68
C GLN A 22 14.37 -31.04 2.97
N ASP A 23 13.80 -29.83 3.06
CA ASP A 23 13.02 -29.42 4.23
C ASP A 23 11.62 -30.05 4.25
N GLY A 24 11.18 -30.59 3.12
CA GLY A 24 9.97 -31.38 2.96
C GLY A 24 8.71 -30.74 3.55
N VAL A 25 7.90 -31.55 4.20
CA VAL A 25 6.62 -31.15 4.81
C VAL A 25 6.79 -30.06 5.89
N LEU A 26 7.92 -30.00 6.57
CA LEU A 26 8.15 -29.00 7.62
C LEU A 26 8.09 -27.58 7.08
N SER A 27 8.64 -27.32 5.88
CA SER A 27 8.59 -26.01 5.26
C SER A 27 7.16 -25.63 4.87
N LEU A 28 6.35 -26.56 4.35
CA LEU A 28 4.95 -26.35 4.06
C LEU A 28 4.14 -26.02 5.32
N MET A 29 4.40 -26.71 6.41
CA MET A 29 3.75 -26.42 7.69
C MET A 29 4.09 -25.00 8.21
N GLN A 30 5.30 -24.48 7.93
CA GLN A 30 5.65 -23.13 8.33
C GLN A 30 4.84 -22.08 7.56
N MET A 31 4.50 -22.32 6.29
CA MET A 31 3.59 -21.43 5.54
C MET A 31 2.25 -21.27 6.25
N ALA A 32 1.63 -22.40 6.62
CA ALA A 32 0.36 -22.38 7.34
C ALA A 32 0.48 -21.68 8.71
N LYS A 33 1.55 -21.95 9.47
CA LYS A 33 1.76 -21.36 10.80
C LYS A 33 1.98 -19.84 10.74
N THR A 34 2.76 -19.37 9.78
CA THR A 34 3.02 -17.93 9.61
C THR A 34 1.76 -17.20 9.17
N SER A 35 1.04 -17.73 8.18
CA SER A 35 -0.22 -17.16 7.72
C SER A 35 -1.28 -17.13 8.84
N PHE A 36 -1.37 -18.18 9.65
CA PHE A 36 -2.25 -18.22 10.82
C PHE A 36 -1.87 -17.16 11.87
N ALA A 37 -0.57 -16.96 12.10
CA ALA A 37 -0.11 -15.94 13.04
C ALA A 37 -0.44 -14.52 12.59
N LEU A 38 -0.38 -14.24 11.27
CA LEU A 38 -0.78 -12.95 10.70
C LEU A 38 -2.30 -12.71 10.80
N ASN A 39 -3.11 -13.74 10.64
CA ASN A 39 -4.56 -13.62 10.86
C ASN A 39 -4.87 -13.14 12.30
N GLY A 40 -4.00 -13.42 13.25
CA GLY A 40 -4.09 -12.86 14.60
C GLY A 40 -3.84 -11.35 14.66
N LEU A 41 -2.99 -10.79 13.78
CA LEU A 41 -2.80 -9.34 13.66
C LEU A 41 -4.03 -8.67 13.03
N ASP A 42 -4.56 -9.25 11.96
CA ASP A 42 -5.73 -8.72 11.27
C ASP A 42 -6.96 -8.65 12.18
N ARG A 43 -7.20 -9.69 12.99
CA ARG A 43 -8.31 -9.70 13.97
C ARG A 43 -8.19 -8.55 14.98
N GLU A 44 -6.98 -8.15 15.33
CA GLU A 44 -6.70 -7.06 16.26
C GLU A 44 -6.54 -5.71 15.53
N LYS A 45 -6.76 -5.68 14.21
CA LYS A 45 -6.61 -4.49 13.35
C LYS A 45 -5.24 -3.83 13.49
N LEU A 46 -4.21 -4.64 13.60
CA LEU A 46 -2.82 -4.19 13.69
C LEU A 46 -2.17 -4.23 12.32
N PRO A 47 -1.59 -3.12 11.86
CA PRO A 47 -0.98 -3.05 10.53
C PRO A 47 0.19 -4.01 10.35
N PHE A 48 0.22 -4.64 9.18
CA PHE A 48 1.35 -5.45 8.72
C PHE A 48 1.88 -4.91 7.39
N ILE A 49 3.13 -4.46 7.37
CA ILE A 49 3.82 -3.97 6.18
C ILE A 49 4.91 -4.96 5.78
N ALA A 50 4.89 -5.42 4.54
CA ALA A 50 5.96 -6.24 3.96
C ALA A 50 6.87 -5.39 3.08
N VAL A 51 8.18 -5.55 3.23
CA VAL A 51 9.21 -4.98 2.37
C VAL A 51 9.94 -6.13 1.70
N MET A 52 9.67 -6.34 0.42
CA MET A 52 10.28 -7.42 -0.36
C MET A 52 11.63 -6.98 -0.92
N ALA A 53 12.70 -7.50 -0.34
CA ALA A 53 14.06 -7.33 -0.84
C ALA A 53 14.42 -8.40 -1.89
N ASN A 54 15.53 -8.22 -2.58
CA ASN A 54 15.99 -9.12 -3.63
C ASN A 54 16.78 -10.32 -3.10
N PRO A 55 16.40 -11.57 -3.42
CA PRO A 55 15.14 -12.01 -4.02
C PRO A 55 14.07 -12.29 -2.95
N THR A 56 12.78 -12.23 -3.35
CA THR A 56 11.68 -12.74 -2.53
C THR A 56 10.84 -13.69 -3.38
N THR A 57 11.14 -15.00 -3.30
CA THR A 57 10.57 -16.00 -4.18
C THR A 57 10.07 -17.24 -3.44
N GLY A 58 9.34 -18.08 -4.18
CA GLY A 58 8.89 -19.39 -3.70
C GLY A 58 7.82 -19.31 -2.61
N GLN A 59 7.95 -20.18 -1.61
CA GLN A 59 6.93 -20.33 -0.56
C GLN A 59 6.72 -19.07 0.29
N VAL A 60 7.75 -18.26 0.50
CA VAL A 60 7.64 -17.03 1.28
C VAL A 60 6.82 -16.00 0.52
N TYR A 61 7.10 -15.85 -0.78
CA TYR A 61 6.30 -14.99 -1.65
C TYR A 61 4.83 -15.45 -1.70
N SER A 62 4.58 -16.75 -1.90
CA SER A 62 3.22 -17.29 -2.03
C SER A 62 2.44 -17.42 -0.72
N SER A 63 3.03 -17.05 0.40
CA SER A 63 2.40 -17.16 1.71
C SER A 63 2.30 -15.79 2.40
N PHE A 64 3.01 -15.62 3.51
CA PHE A 64 2.82 -14.50 4.40
C PHE A 64 3.24 -13.14 3.81
N ALA A 65 4.16 -13.11 2.83
CA ALA A 65 4.62 -11.86 2.25
C ALA A 65 3.49 -11.11 1.52
N ASN A 66 2.59 -11.84 0.85
CA ASN A 66 1.43 -11.28 0.14
C ASN A 66 0.19 -11.09 1.04
N LEU A 67 0.29 -11.36 2.33
CA LEU A 67 -0.80 -11.11 3.30
C LEU A 67 -0.66 -9.77 4.00
N ALA A 68 0.29 -8.94 3.59
CA ALA A 68 0.49 -7.63 4.18
C ALA A 68 -0.57 -6.62 3.72
N ASP A 69 -0.91 -5.68 4.59
CA ASP A 69 -1.80 -4.56 4.28
C ASP A 69 -1.15 -3.58 3.29
N VAL A 70 0.18 -3.47 3.35
CA VAL A 70 0.98 -2.69 2.39
C VAL A 70 2.22 -3.51 2.01
N ILE A 71 2.44 -3.63 0.70
CA ILE A 71 3.55 -4.37 0.12
C ILE A 71 4.48 -3.41 -0.61
N LEU A 72 5.67 -3.25 -0.06
CA LEU A 72 6.75 -2.46 -0.67
C LEU A 72 7.79 -3.41 -1.26
N ALA A 73 8.51 -2.98 -2.29
CA ALA A 73 9.63 -3.73 -2.85
C ALA A 73 10.82 -2.83 -3.15
N GLU A 74 12.03 -3.40 -3.12
CA GLU A 74 13.24 -2.73 -3.59
C GLU A 74 13.26 -2.69 -5.13
N PRO A 75 13.87 -1.66 -5.75
CA PRO A 75 14.02 -1.60 -7.20
C PRO A 75 14.76 -2.82 -7.75
N GLY A 76 14.25 -3.38 -8.85
CA GLY A 76 14.84 -4.54 -9.52
C GLY A 76 14.80 -5.83 -8.71
N ALA A 77 14.06 -5.89 -7.58
CA ALA A 77 13.94 -7.11 -6.80
C ALA A 77 13.24 -8.21 -7.58
N LEU A 78 13.78 -9.42 -7.54
CA LEU A 78 13.17 -10.62 -8.12
C LEU A 78 12.09 -11.15 -7.18
N LEU A 79 10.85 -11.12 -7.68
CA LEU A 79 9.66 -11.53 -6.92
C LEU A 79 8.91 -12.62 -7.69
N GLY A 80 8.34 -13.60 -6.98
CA GLY A 80 7.48 -14.59 -7.65
C GLY A 80 7.47 -15.99 -7.04
N LEU A 81 6.77 -16.90 -7.72
CA LEU A 81 6.50 -18.26 -7.23
C LEU A 81 7.66 -19.23 -7.47
N ALA A 82 8.45 -19.02 -8.53
CA ALA A 82 9.55 -19.92 -8.84
C ALA A 82 10.72 -19.74 -7.85
N PRO A 83 11.44 -20.81 -7.49
CA PRO A 83 12.65 -20.69 -6.70
C PRO A 83 13.72 -19.90 -7.47
N SER A 84 14.55 -19.13 -6.78
CA SER A 84 15.58 -18.23 -7.34
C SER A 84 16.71 -18.90 -8.13
N ARG A 85 16.60 -20.18 -8.47
CA ARG A 85 17.53 -20.91 -9.35
C ARG A 85 17.32 -20.60 -10.84
N VAL A 86 16.32 -19.81 -11.21
CA VAL A 86 16.19 -19.27 -12.58
C VAL A 86 17.39 -18.34 -12.78
N GLN A 87 18.24 -18.68 -13.73
CA GLN A 87 19.46 -17.91 -13.97
C GLN A 87 19.11 -16.48 -14.38
N PRO A 88 19.87 -15.46 -13.90
CA PRO A 88 19.63 -14.04 -14.26
C PRO A 88 19.64 -13.77 -15.77
N SER A 89 20.24 -14.66 -16.57
CA SER A 89 20.28 -14.58 -18.04
C SER A 89 18.93 -14.80 -18.72
N GLU A 90 17.94 -15.35 -18.04
CA GLU A 90 16.58 -15.55 -18.58
C GLU A 90 15.59 -14.46 -18.16
N VAL A 91 15.99 -13.60 -17.24
CA VAL A 91 15.23 -12.40 -16.88
C VAL A 91 15.59 -11.30 -17.89
N HIS A 92 14.96 -11.32 -19.04
CA HIS A 92 15.07 -10.24 -20.00
C HIS A 92 14.59 -8.94 -19.38
N THR A 93 15.55 -8.07 -19.10
CA THR A 93 15.35 -6.72 -18.54
C THR A 93 14.71 -5.75 -19.56
N GLU A 94 14.30 -6.25 -20.72
CA GLU A 94 13.72 -5.42 -21.76
C GLU A 94 12.20 -5.53 -21.76
N SER A 95 11.60 -4.48 -21.33
CA SER A 95 10.20 -4.12 -21.32
C SER A 95 9.43 -4.47 -20.03
N SER A 96 9.12 -3.44 -19.29
CA SER A 96 8.16 -3.37 -18.17
C SER A 96 6.72 -3.83 -18.53
N GLN A 97 6.52 -4.50 -19.68
CA GLN A 97 5.23 -4.94 -20.20
C GLN A 97 5.21 -6.40 -20.69
N GLY A 98 6.24 -7.20 -20.37
CA GLY A 98 6.25 -8.61 -20.76
C GLY A 98 5.29 -9.45 -19.89
N PRO A 99 4.62 -10.49 -20.47
CA PRO A 99 3.79 -11.38 -19.68
C PRO A 99 4.62 -12.09 -18.63
N MET A 100 4.06 -12.28 -17.42
CA MET A 100 4.67 -13.02 -16.30
C MET A 100 4.79 -14.52 -16.62
N THR A 101 5.59 -14.88 -17.63
CA THR A 101 5.64 -16.23 -18.20
C THR A 101 6.55 -17.20 -17.44
N SER A 102 7.44 -16.71 -16.58
CA SER A 102 8.39 -17.53 -15.83
C SER A 102 8.07 -17.73 -14.36
N GLY A 103 6.97 -17.16 -13.85
CA GLY A 103 6.60 -17.21 -12.43
C GLY A 103 7.49 -16.37 -11.52
N VAL A 104 8.48 -15.66 -12.07
CA VAL A 104 9.33 -14.66 -11.39
C VAL A 104 9.49 -13.47 -12.30
N SER A 105 9.34 -12.28 -11.76
CA SER A 105 9.56 -11.03 -12.50
C SER A 105 10.12 -9.94 -11.58
N SER A 106 10.48 -8.79 -12.14
CA SER A 106 10.99 -7.67 -11.35
C SER A 106 9.88 -7.00 -10.52
N SER A 107 10.30 -6.28 -9.50
CA SER A 107 9.39 -5.47 -8.67
C SER A 107 8.60 -4.45 -9.50
N GLU A 108 9.19 -3.89 -10.56
CA GLU A 108 8.53 -2.94 -11.46
C GLU A 108 7.38 -3.61 -12.23
N ALA A 109 7.60 -4.85 -12.70
CA ALA A 109 6.55 -5.63 -13.35
C ALA A 109 5.40 -5.95 -12.37
N HIS A 110 5.73 -6.31 -11.12
CA HIS A 110 4.73 -6.53 -10.08
C HIS A 110 3.93 -5.25 -9.77
N LEU A 111 4.58 -4.08 -9.77
CA LEU A 111 3.90 -2.80 -9.58
C LEU A 111 2.91 -2.50 -10.72
N VAL A 112 3.32 -2.73 -11.97
CA VAL A 112 2.44 -2.52 -13.13
C VAL A 112 1.19 -3.40 -13.08
N HIS A 113 1.34 -4.63 -12.55
CA HIS A 113 0.21 -5.57 -12.42
C HIS A 113 -0.55 -5.42 -11.09
N GLY A 114 -0.26 -4.41 -10.28
CA GLY A 114 -0.95 -4.16 -9.01
C GLY A 114 -0.70 -5.20 -7.90
N MET A 115 0.37 -5.98 -8.03
CA MET A 115 0.71 -7.01 -7.04
C MET A 115 1.53 -6.49 -5.86
N ILE A 116 2.06 -5.29 -5.97
CA ILE A 116 2.73 -4.54 -4.91
C ILE A 116 2.28 -3.08 -4.95
N ASP A 117 2.35 -2.40 -3.82
CA ASP A 117 1.84 -1.05 -3.68
C ASP A 117 2.86 0.01 -4.11
N ARG A 118 4.15 -0.26 -3.92
CA ARG A 118 5.18 0.71 -4.29
C ARG A 118 6.57 0.07 -4.39
N VAL A 119 7.37 0.55 -5.35
CA VAL A 119 8.81 0.29 -5.43
C VAL A 119 9.54 1.46 -4.76
N VAL A 120 10.46 1.18 -3.83
CA VAL A 120 11.11 2.19 -2.99
C VAL A 120 12.58 1.87 -2.82
N ASP A 121 13.43 2.86 -3.09
CA ASP A 121 14.86 2.76 -2.79
C ASP A 121 15.10 2.61 -1.29
N ARG A 122 16.12 1.82 -0.95
CA ARG A 122 16.48 1.52 0.43
C ARG A 122 16.73 2.77 1.28
N GLU A 123 17.27 3.83 0.68
CA GLU A 123 17.54 5.10 1.35
C GLU A 123 16.28 5.82 1.81
N HIS A 124 15.19 5.71 1.02
CA HIS A 124 13.91 6.36 1.30
C HIS A 124 12.94 5.48 2.12
N LEU A 125 13.29 4.20 2.31
CA LEU A 125 12.42 3.23 2.98
C LEU A 125 12.06 3.64 4.41
N LYS A 126 13.04 4.13 5.18
CA LYS A 126 12.82 4.56 6.57
C LYS A 126 11.81 5.70 6.67
N GLU A 127 11.92 6.67 5.79
CA GLU A 127 11.03 7.84 5.77
C GLU A 127 9.61 7.41 5.42
N LEU A 128 9.44 6.62 4.35
CA LEU A 128 8.14 6.12 3.93
C LEU A 128 7.50 5.24 5.03
N LEU A 129 8.24 4.33 5.63
CA LEU A 129 7.74 3.49 6.74
C LEU A 129 7.28 4.33 7.93
N SER A 130 8.01 5.41 8.26
CA SER A 130 7.61 6.33 9.32
C SER A 130 6.25 7.00 9.03
N VAL A 131 6.05 7.43 7.78
CA VAL A 131 4.78 8.03 7.33
C VAL A 131 3.66 6.99 7.37
N LEU A 132 3.86 5.81 6.78
CA LEU A 132 2.85 4.74 6.73
C LEU A 132 2.43 4.29 8.14
N LEU A 133 3.40 4.03 9.00
CA LEU A 133 3.11 3.64 10.38
C LEU A 133 2.37 4.73 11.14
N GLY A 134 2.72 6.00 10.92
CA GLY A 134 2.02 7.14 11.52
C GLY A 134 0.57 7.28 11.04
N LEU A 135 0.28 6.90 9.78
CA LEU A 135 -1.07 6.95 9.21
C LEU A 135 -1.92 5.73 9.60
N MET A 136 -1.31 4.55 9.63
CA MET A 136 -2.00 3.29 9.87
C MET A 136 -2.18 2.95 11.36
N THR A 137 -1.35 3.53 12.24
CA THR A 137 -1.50 3.31 13.69
C THR A 137 -2.50 4.31 14.25
N PRO A 138 -3.57 3.87 14.93
CA PRO A 138 -4.50 4.78 15.56
C PRO A 138 -3.74 5.70 16.52
N ARG A 139 -3.83 7.00 16.29
CA ARG A 139 -3.34 7.97 17.27
C ARG A 139 -4.11 7.73 18.54
N GLN A 140 -3.44 7.35 19.63
CA GLN A 140 -4.05 7.50 20.95
C GLN A 140 -4.48 8.95 21.06
N PRO A 141 -5.76 9.23 21.35
CA PRO A 141 -6.15 10.59 21.62
C PRO A 141 -5.22 11.09 22.73
N PRO A 142 -4.68 12.33 22.62
CA PRO A 142 -3.92 12.91 23.70
C PRO A 142 -4.76 12.76 24.97
N ALA A 143 -4.13 12.32 26.05
CA ALA A 143 -4.80 12.19 27.34
C ALA A 143 -5.59 13.47 27.58
N ALA A 144 -6.88 13.33 27.91
CA ALA A 144 -7.83 14.42 27.97
C ALA A 144 -7.33 15.50 28.99
N GLY A 145 -6.67 16.48 28.45
CA GLY A 145 -6.07 17.58 29.15
C GLY A 145 -5.25 18.37 28.16
N GLU A 146 -5.79 19.48 27.66
CA GLU A 146 -5.19 20.44 26.72
C GLU A 146 -5.55 20.27 25.23
N ALA A 147 -6.83 20.17 24.95
CA ALA A 147 -7.38 20.70 23.71
C ALA A 147 -8.42 21.76 24.10
N GLU A 148 -7.93 22.94 24.49
CA GLU A 148 -8.77 24.13 24.42
C GLU A 148 -9.11 24.38 22.96
N GLY A 149 -10.38 24.13 22.67
CA GLY A 149 -11.23 24.94 21.82
C GLY A 149 -10.78 25.29 20.42
N GLU A 150 -10.95 24.39 19.47
CA GLU A 150 -11.60 24.77 18.21
C GLU A 150 -12.70 23.74 17.96
N ASN A 151 -13.90 24.13 18.33
CA ASN A 151 -15.09 23.44 17.84
C ASN A 151 -14.97 23.37 16.30
N PRO A 152 -15.14 22.17 15.70
CA PRO A 152 -15.32 22.11 14.26
C PRO A 152 -16.44 23.11 13.92
N PRO A 153 -16.29 23.89 12.83
CA PRO A 153 -17.29 24.86 12.46
C PRO A 153 -18.64 24.13 12.44
N SER A 154 -19.54 24.58 13.28
CA SER A 154 -20.90 24.08 13.35
C SER A 154 -21.40 23.97 11.92
N ARG A 155 -21.92 22.81 11.54
CA ARG A 155 -22.64 22.68 10.27
C ARG A 155 -23.56 23.87 10.20
N VAL A 156 -23.27 24.77 9.26
CA VAL A 156 -24.14 25.88 8.94
C VAL A 156 -25.50 25.25 8.72
N GLY A 157 -26.45 25.60 9.58
CA GLY A 157 -27.76 25.04 9.57
C GLY A 157 -28.40 25.23 8.20
N ASP A 158 -29.02 24.19 7.76
CA ASP A 158 -29.82 24.07 6.54
C ASP A 158 -31.13 24.84 6.71
N GLU A 159 -31.04 26.14 7.03
CA GLU A 159 -32.17 27.05 7.11
C GLU A 159 -31.89 28.35 6.39
N THR A 160 -31.76 28.28 5.08
CA THR A 160 -32.00 29.43 4.22
C THR A 160 -32.52 28.96 2.87
N GLY A 161 -33.79 29.22 2.70
CA GLY A 161 -34.62 29.32 1.53
C GLY A 161 -34.06 28.89 0.17
N GLY A 162 -34.59 27.80 -0.36
CA GLY A 162 -34.23 27.27 -1.71
C GLY A 162 -34.50 28.21 -2.88
N GLU A 163 -34.95 29.44 -2.66
CA GLU A 163 -35.26 30.39 -3.75
C GLU A 163 -34.13 31.38 -4.09
N GLN A 164 -33.10 31.52 -3.27
CA GLN A 164 -31.95 32.40 -3.57
C GLN A 164 -30.72 31.69 -4.09
N LEU A 165 -30.71 30.37 -4.17
CA LEU A 165 -29.56 29.59 -4.64
C LEU A 165 -29.55 29.44 -6.18
N GLU A 166 -30.68 29.57 -6.88
CA GLU A 166 -30.74 29.44 -8.35
C GLU A 166 -30.04 30.59 -9.09
N GLU A 167 -29.98 31.80 -8.52
CA GLU A 167 -29.27 32.94 -9.13
C GLU A 167 -27.76 32.92 -9.00
N LEU A 168 -27.21 32.07 -8.14
CA LEU A 168 -25.76 31.97 -7.86
C LEU A 168 -25.03 30.91 -8.71
N TRP A 169 -25.77 30.09 -9.43
CA TRP A 169 -25.16 29.03 -10.23
C TRP A 169 -25.05 29.48 -11.71
N PRO A 170 -23.85 29.31 -12.32
CA PRO A 170 -23.71 29.57 -13.73
C PRO A 170 -24.64 28.66 -14.55
N PRO A 171 -25.09 29.10 -15.74
CA PRO A 171 -25.88 28.25 -16.62
C PRO A 171 -25.29 26.86 -16.80
N ALA A 172 -26.14 25.85 -16.92
CA ALA A 172 -25.69 24.44 -16.95
C ALA A 172 -24.56 24.19 -17.97
N TRP A 173 -24.57 24.87 -19.11
CA TRP A 173 -23.54 24.78 -20.12
C TRP A 173 -22.20 25.37 -19.67
N GLU A 174 -22.19 26.50 -18.99
CA GLU A 174 -20.97 27.10 -18.41
C GLU A 174 -20.39 26.21 -17.33
N THR A 175 -21.23 25.59 -16.50
CA THR A 175 -20.80 24.60 -15.51
C THR A 175 -20.11 23.42 -16.17
N VAL A 176 -20.61 22.91 -17.30
CA VAL A 176 -19.98 21.86 -18.08
C VAL A 176 -18.64 22.31 -18.67
N GLN A 177 -18.55 23.52 -19.17
CA GLN A 177 -17.30 24.07 -19.71
C GLN A 177 -16.26 24.25 -18.61
N LEU A 178 -16.65 24.78 -17.45
CA LEU A 178 -15.78 24.88 -16.28
C LEU A 178 -15.31 23.50 -15.79
N ALA A 179 -16.21 22.52 -15.78
CA ALA A 179 -15.88 21.16 -15.39
C ALA A 179 -14.85 20.50 -16.30
N ARG A 180 -14.82 20.86 -17.59
CA ARG A 180 -13.92 20.33 -18.62
C ARG A 180 -12.73 21.24 -18.93
N HIS A 181 -12.57 22.32 -18.20
CA HIS A 181 -11.50 23.26 -18.45
C HIS A 181 -10.13 22.62 -18.21
N SER A 182 -9.19 22.79 -19.15
CA SER A 182 -7.87 22.17 -19.11
C SER A 182 -6.99 22.59 -17.92
N GLN A 183 -7.26 23.78 -17.36
CA GLN A 183 -6.55 24.32 -16.19
C GLN A 183 -7.30 24.06 -14.88
N ARG A 184 -8.37 23.26 -14.91
CA ARG A 184 -9.07 22.90 -13.67
C ARG A 184 -8.14 22.07 -12.80
N PRO A 185 -8.02 22.40 -11.49
CA PRO A 185 -7.23 21.59 -10.57
C PRO A 185 -7.70 20.14 -10.55
N THR A 186 -6.74 19.23 -10.63
CA THR A 186 -7.00 17.80 -10.48
C THR A 186 -7.12 17.42 -9.00
N SER A 187 -7.58 16.21 -8.72
CA SER A 187 -7.60 15.68 -7.34
C SER A 187 -6.21 15.72 -6.69
N VAL A 188 -5.16 15.47 -7.47
CA VAL A 188 -3.77 15.51 -6.98
C VAL A 188 -3.36 16.93 -6.56
N ASP A 189 -3.81 17.97 -7.27
CA ASP A 189 -3.55 19.37 -6.92
C ASP A 189 -4.22 19.73 -5.58
N PHE A 190 -5.45 19.27 -5.37
CA PHE A 190 -6.14 19.44 -4.09
C PHE A 190 -5.44 18.69 -2.95
N ILE A 191 -5.06 17.44 -3.17
CA ILE A 191 -4.35 16.61 -2.19
C ILE A 191 -3.06 17.31 -1.75
N ARG A 192 -2.24 17.75 -2.70
CA ARG A 192 -0.95 18.42 -2.42
C ARG A 192 -1.09 19.72 -1.64
N ARG A 193 -2.22 20.44 -1.81
CA ARG A 193 -2.46 21.71 -1.12
C ARG A 193 -3.14 21.56 0.23
N SER A 194 -3.94 20.52 0.40
CA SER A 194 -4.82 20.37 1.57
C SER A 194 -4.32 19.35 2.58
N LEU A 195 -3.46 18.41 2.15
CA LEU A 195 -3.00 17.32 2.99
C LEU A 195 -1.49 17.40 3.23
N SER A 196 -1.08 17.20 4.47
CA SER A 196 0.29 16.90 4.86
C SER A 196 0.44 15.39 5.05
N ASN A 197 1.64 14.86 4.83
CA ASN A 197 1.95 13.43 4.99
C ASN A 197 1.10 12.51 4.08
N PHE A 198 0.94 12.89 2.82
CA PHE A 198 0.28 12.05 1.83
C PHE A 198 1.24 10.96 1.33
N ALA A 199 0.79 9.72 1.34
CA ALA A 199 1.49 8.59 0.74
C ALA A 199 0.59 7.97 -0.34
N GLU A 200 1.06 7.99 -1.60
CA GLU A 200 0.38 7.34 -2.71
C GLU A 200 0.75 5.85 -2.71
N LEU A 201 -0.28 5.01 -2.71
CA LEU A 201 -0.16 3.57 -2.88
C LEU A 201 -0.85 3.19 -4.20
N HIS A 202 -0.18 2.34 -4.95
CA HIS A 202 -0.74 1.80 -6.19
C HIS A 202 -1.57 0.57 -5.84
N GLY A 203 -2.88 0.68 -5.84
CA GLY A 203 -3.78 -0.46 -5.67
C GLY A 203 -3.78 -1.40 -6.89
N ASP A 204 -4.71 -2.34 -6.90
CA ASP A 204 -4.90 -3.26 -8.02
C ASP A 204 -5.17 -2.49 -9.32
N ARG A 205 -4.24 -2.59 -10.27
CA ARG A 205 -4.28 -1.90 -11.57
C ARG A 205 -4.71 -2.78 -12.73
N LEU A 206 -5.12 -4.00 -12.47
CA LEU A 206 -5.55 -4.94 -13.51
C LEU A 206 -6.76 -4.44 -14.29
N TYR A 207 -7.51 -3.48 -13.75
CA TYR A 207 -8.76 -2.96 -14.31
C TYR A 207 -8.86 -1.43 -14.29
N GLY A 208 -7.75 -0.72 -14.16
CA GLY A 208 -7.70 0.74 -14.19
C GLY A 208 -7.34 1.31 -15.54
#